data_0fded724b601bdda61b0e82488a3c118
#
_entry.id   0fded724b601bdda61b0e82488a3c118
#
_cell.length_a   1.000
_cell.length_b   1.000
_cell.length_c   1.000
_cell.angle_alpha   90.00
_cell.angle_beta   90.00
_cell.angle_gamma   90.00
#
_symmetry.space_group_name_H-M   'P 1'
#
loop_
_entity.id
_entity.type
_entity.pdbx_description
1 polymer ?
#
loop_
_entity_poly.entity_id
_entity_poly.type
_entity_poly.pdbx_seq_one_letter_code
_entity_poly.pdbx_strand_id
1 'polypeptide(L)'
;MNTNTTPALQATNIHQSFGHVDALRGVNLTLMPGEIVALLGVNGAGKSTFLDIVLGLATPTQGDISVYGMSPREAVRRSLVGAMLQTGALPRDGKVRNTIDLVAAMHANPIPTDELLERTNLTKLAKRPLNKLSGGERQRVRLALALSGNPDFLILDEATAGMDALARR
;
A
#
# COMPACT_ATOMS: atom_id res chain seq x y z
N MET A 1 -23.07 14.05 19.51
CA MET A 1 -22.40 12.78 19.75
C MET A 1 -21.00 12.88 19.16
N ASN A 2 -19.99 13.19 19.97
CA ASN A 2 -18.60 13.17 19.51
C ASN A 2 -18.14 11.70 19.50
N THR A 3 -18.32 11.02 18.38
CA THR A 3 -17.58 9.79 18.15
C THR A 3 -16.12 10.21 17.92
N ASN A 4 -15.32 10.05 18.95
CA ASN A 4 -13.86 10.31 18.90
C ASN A 4 -13.23 9.18 18.05
N THR A 5 -13.53 9.19 16.73
CA THR A 5 -13.02 8.16 15.80
C THR A 5 -11.54 8.46 15.56
N THR A 6 -10.67 7.54 15.93
CA THR A 6 -9.23 7.66 15.70
C THR A 6 -8.95 7.77 14.20
N PRO A 7 -8.20 8.78 13.73
CA PRO A 7 -7.82 8.89 12.33
C PRO A 7 -7.09 7.64 11.82
N ALA A 8 -7.37 7.24 10.58
CA ALA A 8 -6.62 6.18 9.90
C ALA A 8 -5.17 6.61 9.67
N LEU A 9 -4.96 7.90 9.36
CA LEU A 9 -3.64 8.52 9.27
C LEU A 9 -3.71 9.93 9.86
N GLN A 10 -2.76 10.27 10.72
CA GLN A 10 -2.53 11.63 11.18
C GLN A 10 -1.05 11.97 11.04
N ALA A 11 -0.75 12.94 10.18
CA ALA A 11 0.58 13.49 9.96
C ALA A 11 0.55 14.98 10.28
N THR A 12 1.46 15.44 11.15
CA THR A 12 1.52 16.82 11.60
C THR A 12 2.92 17.36 11.41
N ASN A 13 3.03 18.42 10.59
CA ASN A 13 4.28 19.14 10.32
C ASN A 13 5.45 18.23 9.93
N ILE A 14 5.22 17.28 9.03
CA ILE A 14 6.23 16.32 8.60
C ILE A 14 7.28 16.98 7.73
N HIS A 15 8.52 16.94 8.18
CA HIS A 15 9.71 17.33 7.42
C HIS A 15 10.61 16.13 7.16
N GLN A 16 11.23 16.10 5.99
CA GLN A 16 12.25 15.12 5.64
C GLN A 16 13.30 15.73 4.75
N SER A 17 14.56 15.63 5.19
CA SER A 17 15.72 16.13 4.44
C SER A 17 16.70 15.00 4.16
N PHE A 18 17.31 15.04 2.99
CA PHE A 18 18.39 14.15 2.56
C PHE A 18 19.60 15.02 2.19
N GLY A 19 20.57 15.14 3.09
CA GLY A 19 21.68 16.09 2.95
C GLY A 19 21.15 17.52 2.84
N HIS A 20 21.35 18.16 1.70
CA HIS A 20 20.90 19.54 1.43
C HIS A 20 19.53 19.63 0.73
N VAL A 21 18.87 18.50 0.50
CA VAL A 21 17.59 18.47 -0.22
C VAL A 21 16.44 18.22 0.77
N ASP A 22 15.55 19.20 0.89
CA ASP A 22 14.30 19.07 1.66
C ASP A 22 13.25 18.42 0.79
N ALA A 23 13.02 17.13 1.02
CA ALA A 23 12.02 16.36 0.31
C ALA A 23 10.59 16.65 0.81
N LEU A 24 10.42 16.91 2.11
CA LEU A 24 9.15 17.31 2.72
C LEU A 24 9.36 18.54 3.59
N ARG A 25 8.42 19.50 3.51
CA ARG A 25 8.54 20.83 4.14
C ARG A 25 7.28 21.16 4.96
N GLY A 26 7.00 20.37 6.00
CA GLY A 26 5.87 20.60 6.89
C GLY A 26 4.54 20.06 6.36
N VAL A 27 4.50 18.81 5.90
CA VAL A 27 3.29 18.17 5.39
C VAL A 27 2.33 17.89 6.54
N ASN A 28 1.06 18.30 6.36
CA ASN A 28 -0.04 18.00 7.25
C ASN A 28 -1.09 17.23 6.49
N LEU A 29 -1.53 16.10 7.04
CA LEU A 29 -2.59 15.28 6.47
C LEU A 29 -3.32 14.53 7.58
N THR A 30 -4.62 14.63 7.60
CA THR A 30 -5.49 13.79 8.43
C THR A 30 -6.44 13.03 7.51
N LEU A 31 -6.49 11.72 7.67
CA LEU A 31 -7.38 10.84 6.93
C LEU A 31 -8.23 10.05 7.91
N MET A 32 -9.54 10.17 7.79
CA MET A 32 -10.47 9.41 8.61
C MET A 32 -10.79 8.05 8.00
N PRO A 33 -11.19 7.04 8.79
CA PRO A 33 -11.67 5.76 8.24
C PRO A 33 -12.79 5.97 7.21
N GLY A 34 -12.68 5.28 6.07
CA GLY A 34 -13.64 5.39 4.96
C GLY A 34 -13.38 6.52 3.97
N GLU A 35 -12.42 7.41 4.24
CA GLU A 35 -12.03 8.46 3.29
C GLU A 35 -11.06 7.94 2.22
N ILE A 36 -11.14 8.56 1.04
CA ILE A 36 -10.21 8.32 -0.09
C ILE A 36 -9.50 9.63 -0.39
N VAL A 37 -8.17 9.62 -0.33
CA VAL A 37 -7.32 10.78 -0.62
C VAL A 37 -6.38 10.46 -1.77
N ALA A 38 -6.30 11.37 -2.75
CA ALA A 38 -5.32 11.30 -3.83
C ALA A 38 -4.14 12.26 -3.55
N LEU A 39 -2.92 11.70 -3.50
CA LEU A 39 -1.70 12.49 -3.42
C LEU A 39 -1.27 12.89 -4.83
N LEU A 40 -1.49 14.16 -5.19
CA LEU A 40 -1.12 14.72 -6.50
C LEU A 40 0.17 15.53 -6.37
N GLY A 41 0.99 15.49 -7.41
CA GLY A 41 2.23 16.28 -7.47
C GLY A 41 3.15 15.78 -8.58
N VAL A 42 4.04 16.64 -9.03
CA VAL A 42 5.06 16.30 -10.04
C VAL A 42 6.05 15.25 -9.51
N ASN A 43 6.83 14.65 -10.41
CA ASN A 43 7.90 13.75 -10.00
C ASN A 43 8.91 14.51 -9.13
N GLY A 44 9.37 13.89 -8.06
CA GLY A 44 10.26 14.54 -7.08
C GLY A 44 9.55 15.42 -6.03
N ALA A 45 8.21 15.52 -6.04
CA ALA A 45 7.45 16.31 -5.04
C ALA A 45 7.39 15.67 -3.64
N GLY A 46 8.17 14.62 -3.37
CA GLY A 46 8.22 13.97 -2.05
C GLY A 46 7.13 12.95 -1.79
N LYS A 47 6.26 12.61 -2.77
CA LYS A 47 5.17 11.64 -2.57
C LYS A 47 5.66 10.30 -2.03
N SER A 48 6.63 9.68 -2.71
CA SER A 48 7.18 8.39 -2.27
C SER A 48 7.86 8.49 -0.90
N THR A 49 8.57 9.59 -0.63
CA THR A 49 9.17 9.85 0.69
C THR A 49 8.11 9.92 1.78
N PHE A 50 6.97 10.57 1.52
CA PHE A 50 5.87 10.62 2.47
C PHE A 50 5.24 9.23 2.67
N LEU A 51 5.04 8.46 1.59
CA LEU A 51 4.54 7.08 1.68
C LEU A 51 5.50 6.17 2.44
N ASP A 52 6.82 6.31 2.27
CA ASP A 52 7.81 5.56 3.04
C ASP A 52 7.69 5.84 4.54
N ILE A 53 7.43 7.10 4.93
CA ILE A 53 7.18 7.47 6.33
C ILE A 53 5.87 6.86 6.84
N VAL A 54 4.78 6.93 6.06
CA VAL A 54 3.47 6.33 6.40
C VAL A 54 3.58 4.81 6.58
N LEU A 55 4.47 4.16 5.84
CA LEU A 55 4.74 2.72 5.93
C LEU A 55 5.75 2.35 7.03
N GLY A 56 6.34 3.35 7.72
CA GLY A 56 7.36 3.11 8.73
C GLY A 56 8.70 2.60 8.16
N LEU A 57 8.93 2.78 6.85
CA LEU A 57 10.19 2.49 6.17
C LEU A 57 11.22 3.61 6.41
N ALA A 58 10.75 4.83 6.68
CA ALA A 58 11.56 5.98 7.07
C ALA A 58 10.98 6.65 8.30
N THR A 59 11.84 7.36 9.06
CA THR A 59 11.44 8.22 10.18
C THR A 59 11.56 9.67 9.72
N PRO A 60 10.55 10.53 9.94
CA PRO A 60 10.65 11.93 9.55
C PRO A 60 11.74 12.65 10.37
N THR A 61 12.37 13.66 9.76
CA THR A 61 13.38 14.50 10.44
C THR A 61 12.72 15.36 11.53
N GLN A 62 11.46 15.80 11.31
CA GLN A 62 10.65 16.56 12.25
C GLN A 62 9.16 16.25 12.00
N GLY A 63 8.34 16.53 13.03
CA GLY A 63 6.90 16.30 13.01
C GLY A 63 6.51 14.94 13.54
N ASP A 64 5.21 14.73 13.66
CA ASP A 64 4.62 13.53 14.26
C ASP A 64 3.70 12.83 13.25
N ILE A 65 3.76 11.50 13.25
CA ILE A 65 2.89 10.66 12.42
C ILE A 65 2.33 9.49 13.22
N SER A 66 1.05 9.21 13.03
CA SER A 66 0.42 8.02 13.56
C SER A 66 -0.55 7.41 12.55
N VAL A 67 -0.71 6.10 12.63
CA VAL A 67 -1.67 5.31 11.85
C VAL A 67 -2.54 4.55 12.84
N TYR A 68 -3.85 4.83 12.83
CA TYR A 68 -4.79 4.34 13.87
C TYR A 68 -4.29 4.60 15.30
N GLY A 69 -3.68 5.77 15.55
CA GLY A 69 -3.16 6.18 16.86
C GLY A 69 -1.88 5.48 17.31
N MET A 70 -1.26 4.64 16.48
CA MET A 70 -0.01 3.96 16.78
C MET A 70 1.10 4.37 15.80
N SER A 71 2.35 3.97 16.07
CA SER A 71 3.44 4.23 15.13
C SER A 71 3.18 3.51 13.79
N PRO A 72 3.60 4.10 12.64
CA PRO A 72 3.44 3.46 11.33
C PRO A 72 3.96 2.02 11.29
N ARG A 73 5.14 1.80 11.86
CA ARG A 73 5.77 0.47 11.92
C ARG A 73 4.93 -0.55 12.67
N GLU A 74 4.29 -0.15 13.77
CA GLU A 74 3.41 -1.03 14.54
C GLU A 74 2.11 -1.32 13.77
N ALA A 75 1.53 -0.32 13.10
CA ALA A 75 0.35 -0.51 12.28
C ALA A 75 0.59 -1.51 11.13
N VAL A 76 1.75 -1.41 10.46
CA VAL A 76 2.17 -2.37 9.42
C VAL A 76 2.36 -3.77 10.00
N ARG A 77 3.03 -3.90 11.15
CA ARG A 77 3.22 -5.20 11.83
C ARG A 77 1.91 -5.87 12.23
N ARG A 78 0.88 -5.09 12.51
CA ARG A 78 -0.48 -5.58 12.81
C ARG A 78 -1.32 -5.83 11.58
N SER A 79 -0.75 -5.72 10.38
CA SER A 79 -1.45 -5.88 9.10
C SER A 79 -2.58 -4.86 8.86
N LEU A 80 -2.61 -3.74 9.60
CA LEU A 80 -3.60 -2.69 9.41
C LEU A 80 -3.38 -1.90 8.12
N VAL A 81 -2.17 -1.95 7.55
CA VAL A 81 -1.79 -1.23 6.34
C VAL A 81 -1.40 -2.21 5.24
N GLY A 82 -2.08 -2.14 4.11
CA GLY A 82 -1.68 -2.78 2.87
C GLY A 82 -1.07 -1.75 1.91
N ALA A 83 -0.05 -2.14 1.15
CA ALA A 83 0.57 -1.23 0.21
C ALA A 83 0.89 -1.89 -1.13
N MET A 84 0.57 -1.18 -2.20
CA MET A 84 1.00 -1.50 -3.55
C MET A 84 1.87 -0.36 -4.05
N LEU A 85 3.20 -0.54 -4.00
CA LEU A 85 4.18 0.46 -4.38
C LEU A 85 4.62 0.28 -5.84
N GLN A 86 5.05 1.39 -6.47
CA GLN A 86 5.54 1.41 -7.85
C GLN A 86 6.69 0.42 -8.08
N THR A 87 7.63 0.33 -7.14
CA THR A 87 8.86 -0.48 -7.25
C THR A 87 8.73 -1.91 -6.77
N GLY A 88 7.54 -2.34 -6.33
CA GLY A 88 7.31 -3.69 -5.83
C GLY A 88 7.57 -4.76 -6.91
N ALA A 89 8.66 -5.50 -6.81
CA ALA A 89 8.96 -6.61 -7.70
C ALA A 89 8.23 -7.89 -7.26
N LEU A 90 7.60 -8.59 -8.23
CA LEU A 90 7.14 -9.95 -7.99
C LEU A 90 8.32 -10.93 -8.10
N PRO A 91 8.33 -12.04 -7.35
CA PRO A 91 9.31 -13.10 -7.54
C PRO A 91 9.34 -13.55 -9.01
N ARG A 92 10.54 -13.86 -9.51
CA ARG A 92 10.68 -14.36 -10.90
C ARG A 92 10.06 -15.73 -11.08
N ASP A 93 10.19 -16.56 -10.05
CA ASP A 93 9.73 -17.95 -10.03
C ASP A 93 8.54 -18.09 -9.08
N GLY A 94 7.58 -18.90 -9.48
CA GLY A 94 6.38 -19.14 -8.70
C GLY A 94 5.10 -19.02 -9.54
N LYS A 95 4.02 -19.54 -8.99
CA LYS A 95 2.67 -19.43 -9.56
C LYS A 95 1.88 -18.39 -8.77
N VAL A 96 0.90 -17.77 -9.42
CA VAL A 96 0.03 -16.75 -8.83
C VAL A 96 -0.50 -17.19 -7.45
N ARG A 97 -1.19 -18.33 -7.38
CA ARG A 97 -1.76 -18.85 -6.13
C ARG A 97 -0.70 -19.03 -5.04
N ASN A 98 0.38 -19.75 -5.36
CA ASN A 98 1.41 -20.07 -4.37
C ASN A 98 2.05 -18.80 -3.78
N THR A 99 2.19 -17.76 -4.60
CA THR A 99 2.74 -16.47 -4.15
C THR A 99 1.76 -15.75 -3.21
N ILE A 100 0.46 -15.78 -3.51
CA ILE A 100 -0.57 -15.22 -2.63
C ILE A 100 -0.64 -16.02 -1.34
N ASP A 101 -0.67 -17.36 -1.40
CA ASP A 101 -0.68 -18.24 -0.23
C ASP A 101 0.51 -17.96 0.70
N LEU A 102 1.71 -17.80 0.11
CA LEU A 102 2.92 -17.51 0.88
C LEU A 102 2.82 -16.18 1.63
N VAL A 103 2.37 -15.12 0.97
CA VAL A 103 2.24 -13.80 1.60
C VAL A 103 1.10 -13.79 2.61
N ALA A 104 -0.04 -14.41 2.30
CA ALA A 104 -1.16 -14.54 3.21
C ALA A 104 -0.74 -15.24 4.53
N ALA A 105 0.08 -16.29 4.43
CA ALA A 105 0.58 -17.02 5.59
C ALA A 105 1.47 -16.18 6.53
N MET A 106 1.93 -15.00 6.12
CA MET A 106 2.70 -14.08 6.96
C MET A 106 1.81 -13.21 7.86
N HIS A 107 0.49 -13.21 7.65
CA HIS A 107 -0.47 -12.41 8.38
C HIS A 107 -1.26 -13.25 9.38
N ALA A 108 -1.65 -12.64 10.51
CA ALA A 108 -2.40 -13.34 11.55
C ALA A 108 -3.86 -13.65 11.16
N ASN A 109 -4.47 -12.77 10.35
CA ASN A 109 -5.86 -12.90 9.92
C ASN A 109 -6.00 -12.56 8.43
N PRO A 110 -5.44 -13.40 7.52
CA PRO A 110 -5.43 -13.12 6.10
C PRO A 110 -6.82 -13.29 5.46
N ILE A 111 -7.05 -12.58 4.36
CA ILE A 111 -8.16 -12.91 3.47
C ILE A 111 -7.85 -14.27 2.81
N PRO A 112 -8.83 -15.20 2.73
CA PRO A 112 -8.64 -16.48 2.05
C PRO A 112 -8.17 -16.30 0.59
N THR A 113 -7.20 -17.09 0.16
CA THR A 113 -6.60 -16.96 -1.18
C THR A 113 -7.62 -17.07 -2.31
N ASP A 114 -8.64 -17.95 -2.17
CA ASP A 114 -9.68 -18.06 -3.20
C ASP A 114 -10.49 -16.78 -3.34
N GLU A 115 -10.80 -16.13 -2.24
CA GLU A 115 -11.48 -14.84 -2.21
C GLU A 115 -10.60 -13.73 -2.82
N LEU A 116 -9.29 -13.69 -2.52
CA LEU A 116 -8.37 -12.76 -3.15
C LEU A 116 -8.28 -12.95 -4.66
N LEU A 117 -8.21 -14.19 -5.12
CA LEU A 117 -8.19 -14.52 -6.54
C LEU A 117 -9.47 -14.06 -7.26
N GLU A 118 -10.62 -14.20 -6.61
CA GLU A 118 -11.90 -13.73 -7.14
C GLU A 118 -11.98 -12.20 -7.17
N ARG A 119 -11.74 -11.52 -6.04
CA ARG A 119 -11.76 -10.06 -5.91
C ARG A 119 -10.83 -9.34 -6.89
N THR A 120 -9.69 -9.97 -7.22
CA THR A 120 -8.68 -9.39 -8.12
C THR A 120 -8.75 -9.95 -9.56
N ASN A 121 -9.79 -10.75 -9.88
CA ASN A 121 -9.98 -11.39 -11.20
C ASN A 121 -8.74 -12.20 -11.64
N LEU A 122 -8.19 -13.02 -10.73
CA LEU A 122 -7.03 -13.89 -10.93
C LEU A 122 -7.36 -15.38 -10.93
N THR A 123 -8.60 -15.78 -10.71
CA THR A 123 -9.02 -17.19 -10.57
C THR A 123 -8.54 -18.05 -11.74
N LYS A 124 -8.72 -17.56 -12.98
CA LYS A 124 -8.27 -18.26 -14.19
C LYS A 124 -6.75 -18.31 -14.35
N LEU A 125 -6.04 -17.48 -13.61
CA LEU A 125 -4.59 -17.32 -13.66
C LEU A 125 -3.88 -17.98 -12.46
N ALA A 126 -4.61 -18.58 -11.53
CA ALA A 126 -4.10 -19.11 -10.27
C ALA A 126 -2.88 -20.06 -10.45
N LYS A 127 -2.87 -20.87 -11.50
CA LYS A 127 -1.80 -21.84 -11.81
C LYS A 127 -0.72 -21.26 -12.76
N ARG A 128 -0.90 -20.01 -13.26
CA ARG A 128 0.02 -19.41 -14.23
C ARG A 128 1.32 -18.96 -13.55
N PRO A 129 2.49 -19.22 -14.17
CA PRO A 129 3.75 -18.67 -13.70
C PRO A 129 3.77 -17.14 -13.75
N LEU A 130 4.36 -16.48 -12.73
CA LEU A 130 4.42 -15.02 -12.62
C LEU A 130 5.16 -14.34 -13.78
N ASN A 131 6.21 -14.98 -14.29
CA ASN A 131 6.99 -14.47 -15.43
C ASN A 131 6.22 -14.50 -16.77
N LYS A 132 5.10 -15.22 -16.85
CA LYS A 132 4.23 -15.29 -18.03
C LYS A 132 3.00 -14.38 -17.93
N LEU A 133 2.95 -13.49 -16.96
CA LEU A 133 1.85 -12.53 -16.78
C LEU A 133 2.10 -11.27 -17.61
N SER A 134 1.02 -10.70 -18.15
CA SER A 134 1.01 -9.35 -18.71
C SER A 134 1.23 -8.28 -17.64
N GLY A 135 1.48 -7.03 -18.03
CA GLY A 135 1.62 -5.91 -17.11
C GLY A 135 0.41 -5.75 -16.19
N GLY A 136 -0.80 -5.74 -16.75
CA GLY A 136 -2.03 -5.62 -15.98
C GLY A 136 -2.31 -6.84 -15.09
N GLU A 137 -1.98 -8.06 -15.55
CA GLU A 137 -2.09 -9.26 -14.71
C GLU A 137 -1.13 -9.20 -13.51
N ARG A 138 0.11 -8.71 -13.71
CA ARG A 138 1.07 -8.47 -12.61
C ARG A 138 0.55 -7.43 -11.60
N GLN A 139 -0.09 -6.35 -12.07
CA GLN A 139 -0.69 -5.36 -11.18
C GLN A 139 -1.83 -5.95 -10.33
N ARG A 140 -2.68 -6.80 -10.91
CA ARG A 140 -3.71 -7.50 -10.14
C ARG A 140 -3.12 -8.44 -9.08
N VAL A 141 -2.01 -9.13 -9.38
CA VAL A 141 -1.31 -9.93 -8.36
C VAL A 141 -0.77 -9.04 -7.25
N ARG A 142 -0.13 -7.90 -7.56
CA ARG A 142 0.33 -6.94 -6.53
C ARG A 142 -0.81 -6.43 -5.66
N LEU A 143 -1.96 -6.14 -6.26
CA LEU A 143 -3.16 -5.74 -5.51
C LEU A 143 -3.62 -6.87 -4.58
N ALA A 144 -3.66 -8.13 -5.04
CA ALA A 144 -3.99 -9.27 -4.20
C ALA A 144 -3.03 -9.41 -3.01
N LEU A 145 -1.72 -9.19 -3.23
CA LEU A 145 -0.72 -9.21 -2.17
C LEU A 145 -0.91 -8.06 -1.17
N ALA A 146 -1.24 -6.85 -1.64
CA ALA A 146 -1.51 -5.71 -0.78
C ALA A 146 -2.76 -5.91 0.09
N LEU A 147 -3.73 -6.66 -0.39
CA LEU A 147 -4.97 -6.98 0.31
C LEU A 147 -4.85 -8.19 1.25
N SER A 148 -3.81 -9.03 1.09
CA SER A 148 -3.75 -10.35 1.74
C SER A 148 -3.84 -10.32 3.26
N GLY A 149 -3.33 -9.27 3.92
CA GLY A 149 -3.41 -9.08 5.36
C GLY A 149 -4.76 -8.58 5.87
N ASN A 150 -5.76 -8.42 5.02
CA ASN A 150 -7.04 -7.80 5.34
C ASN A 150 -6.90 -6.39 5.95
N PRO A 151 -6.19 -5.46 5.28
CA PRO A 151 -5.86 -4.16 5.83
C PRO A 151 -7.09 -3.24 5.92
N ASP A 152 -7.12 -2.41 6.96
CA ASP A 152 -8.10 -1.33 7.12
C ASP A 152 -7.68 -0.04 6.39
N PHE A 153 -6.39 0.10 6.04
CA PHE A 153 -5.84 1.23 5.30
C PHE A 153 -5.02 0.71 4.11
N LEU A 154 -5.40 1.13 2.89
CA LEU A 154 -4.74 0.71 1.65
C LEU A 154 -4.04 1.88 0.98
N ILE A 155 -2.76 1.70 0.66
CA ILE A 155 -1.93 2.64 -0.11
C ILE A 155 -1.72 2.09 -1.50
N LEU A 156 -2.08 2.88 -2.53
CA LEU A 156 -1.91 2.52 -3.93
C LEU A 156 -1.05 3.58 -4.63
N ASP A 157 0.21 3.25 -4.92
CA ASP A 157 1.13 4.12 -5.65
C ASP A 157 1.23 3.65 -7.11
N GLU A 158 0.76 4.49 -8.05
CA GLU A 158 0.68 4.19 -9.50
C GLU A 158 -0.01 2.86 -9.84
N ALA A 159 -1.05 2.50 -9.07
CA ALA A 159 -1.79 1.24 -9.24
C ALA A 159 -2.33 1.03 -10.67
N THR A 160 -2.52 2.12 -11.43
CA THR A 160 -3.03 2.08 -12.80
C THR A 160 -1.94 2.00 -13.87
N ALA A 161 -0.67 2.07 -13.52
CA ALA A 161 0.41 1.93 -14.48
C ALA A 161 0.38 0.52 -15.11
N GLY A 162 0.19 0.44 -16.42
CA GLY A 162 0.09 -0.82 -17.16
C GLY A 162 -1.27 -1.54 -17.12
N MET A 163 -2.32 -0.94 -16.56
CA MET A 163 -3.69 -1.41 -16.74
C MET A 163 -4.30 -0.80 -18.01
N ASP A 164 -5.06 -1.61 -18.76
CA ASP A 164 -5.78 -1.12 -19.94
C ASP A 164 -6.78 -0.03 -19.55
N ALA A 165 -7.02 0.92 -20.47
CA ALA A 165 -7.92 2.05 -20.26
C ALA A 165 -9.35 1.62 -19.85
N LEU A 166 -9.80 0.42 -20.25
CA LEU A 166 -11.09 -0.16 -19.89
C LEU A 166 -11.15 -0.68 -18.44
N ALA A 167 -10.00 -1.00 -17.83
CA ALA A 167 -9.93 -1.45 -16.46
C ALA A 167 -9.82 -0.29 -15.44
N ARG A 168 -9.80 0.97 -15.95
CA ARG A 168 -9.68 2.20 -15.15
C ARG A 168 -11.03 2.85 -14.81
N ARG A 169 -12.16 2.18 -15.16
CA ARG A 169 -13.51 2.68 -14.88
C ARG A 169 -14.11 1.99 -13.65
#